data_badcd029997067e65d1fd40aed2dfa03
#
_entry.id   badcd029997067e65d1fd40aed2dfa03
#
_cell.length_a   1.000
_cell.length_b   1.000
_cell.length_c   1.000
_cell.angle_alpha   90.00
_cell.angle_beta   90.00
_cell.angle_gamma   90.00
#
_symmetry.space_group_name_H-M   'P 1'
#
loop_
_entity.id
_entity.type
_entity.pdbx_description
1 polymer ?
#
loop_
_entity_poly.entity_id
_entity_poly.type
_entity_poly.pdbx_seq_one_letter_code
_entity_poly.pdbx_strand_id
1 'polypeptide(L)'
;MAAERYTFGMEFLSCDPSTGETVYTRPGWSVDRLQQAISRLRQHQHAWRGRPIDERVARIRRLGELIEANVDRLAPVITLEVGKLIHEARAELEKTARLCHYYADLAPTLLLPQTIPTSASRSGVSFEPLGLVFAVMPWNYPVWQALRFAVPALAAGNGCLLKPAPTVPQSTALLLELMQEAGIPVFDVAWIDVDAVEAAIAGCDAVAFTGSTRTGRLIASLAGKHIKKTVLELGGSNPVLILRDADLATAAQECAMSRFRDAGQSCNAAKRLIVVPEIADDFLQAFMAEVTRLTPGDPRQPGTTLAPLHRADLRDQLHDQVTDACRHGARCLSGGQVPDGPGFYYPATVLDHVSPACRIYHEEAFGPAASILHAENEADAVRLANDTPFGLGAAVYSQDLPRAERLARDIEAGSVFINRHTSSDLRLPFGGVKASGYGRELSEFGLYEFVNVKTFWQR
;
A
#
# COMPACT_ATOMS: atom_id res chain seq x y z
N MET A 1 -3.82 -7.18 49.59
CA MET A 1 -3.36 -8.09 48.53
C MET A 1 -3.88 -7.53 47.24
N ALA A 2 -3.06 -6.77 46.52
CA ALA A 2 -3.37 -6.24 45.21
C ALA A 2 -3.21 -7.37 44.19
N ALA A 3 -4.31 -7.68 43.49
CA ALA A 3 -4.26 -8.65 42.39
C ALA A 3 -3.40 -8.08 41.25
N GLU A 4 -2.25 -8.66 41.04
CA GLU A 4 -1.47 -8.47 39.83
C GLU A 4 -2.37 -8.91 38.65
N ARG A 5 -2.94 -7.94 37.94
CA ARG A 5 -3.51 -8.18 36.62
C ARG A 5 -2.32 -8.47 35.68
N TYR A 6 -2.05 -9.73 35.50
CA TYR A 6 -1.26 -10.18 34.34
C TYR A 6 -2.04 -9.81 33.07
N THR A 7 -1.78 -8.64 32.54
CA THR A 7 -2.13 -8.32 31.17
C THR A 7 -1.18 -9.14 30.30
N PHE A 8 -1.68 -10.27 29.80
CA PHE A 8 -1.04 -10.97 28.69
C PHE A 8 -0.99 -9.96 27.54
N GLY A 9 0.17 -9.36 27.28
CA GLY A 9 0.39 -8.48 26.15
C GLY A 9 0.13 -9.24 24.85
N MET A 10 -0.46 -8.54 23.85
CA MET A 10 -0.62 -9.12 22.50
C MET A 10 0.68 -9.72 22.02
N GLU A 11 0.61 -10.89 21.42
CA GLU A 11 1.72 -11.54 20.77
C GLU A 11 1.66 -11.24 19.26
N PHE A 12 2.78 -10.77 18.70
CA PHE A 12 2.95 -10.66 17.26
C PHE A 12 3.33 -12.04 16.73
N LEU A 13 2.56 -12.55 15.80
CA LEU A 13 2.68 -13.92 15.35
C LEU A 13 2.61 -13.97 13.82
N SER A 14 3.62 -14.55 13.18
CA SER A 14 3.57 -14.87 11.76
C SER A 14 3.37 -16.37 11.53
N CYS A 15 2.58 -16.67 10.50
CA CYS A 15 2.38 -18.01 9.99
C CYS A 15 2.93 -18.10 8.57
N ASP A 16 3.42 -19.25 8.15
CA ASP A 16 3.65 -19.55 6.74
C ASP A 16 2.31 -19.76 6.03
N PRO A 17 1.89 -18.85 5.12
CA PRO A 17 0.61 -19.00 4.45
C PRO A 17 0.49 -20.24 3.56
N SER A 18 1.60 -20.87 3.18
CA SER A 18 1.61 -22.10 2.38
C SER A 18 1.30 -23.36 3.19
N THR A 19 1.47 -23.30 4.51
CA THR A 19 1.22 -24.44 5.40
C THR A 19 0.19 -24.14 6.50
N GLY A 20 0.06 -22.86 6.91
CA GLY A 20 -0.73 -22.41 8.06
C GLY A 20 0.02 -22.56 9.39
N GLU A 21 1.28 -23.01 9.38
CA GLU A 21 2.09 -23.19 10.59
C GLU A 21 2.66 -21.87 11.12
N THR A 22 2.71 -21.72 12.44
CA THR A 22 3.37 -20.59 13.09
C THR A 22 4.89 -20.69 12.91
N VAL A 23 5.51 -19.62 12.42
CA VAL A 23 6.96 -19.58 12.10
C VAL A 23 7.75 -18.60 12.97
N TYR A 24 7.09 -17.61 13.56
CA TYR A 24 7.77 -16.64 14.41
C TYR A 24 6.77 -15.99 15.38
N THR A 25 7.22 -15.73 16.61
CA THR A 25 6.45 -15.00 17.62
C THR A 25 7.30 -13.91 18.28
N ARG A 26 6.64 -12.84 18.70
CA ARG A 26 7.27 -11.72 19.39
C ARG A 26 6.31 -11.11 20.40
N PRO A 27 6.71 -10.88 21.67
CA PRO A 27 5.88 -10.23 22.66
C PRO A 27 5.66 -8.75 22.31
N GLY A 28 4.46 -8.28 22.56
CA GLY A 28 4.10 -6.86 22.46
C GLY A 28 4.66 -6.02 23.61
N TRP A 29 4.48 -4.71 23.49
CA TRP A 29 4.89 -3.72 24.48
C TRP A 29 3.73 -3.31 25.39
N SER A 30 4.06 -2.97 26.64
CA SER A 30 3.16 -2.21 27.52
C SER A 30 3.04 -0.75 27.06
N VAL A 31 2.00 -0.06 27.54
CA VAL A 31 1.83 1.38 27.30
C VAL A 31 3.00 2.20 27.88
N ASP A 32 3.56 1.80 29.01
CA ASP A 32 4.73 2.46 29.61
C ASP A 32 5.96 2.37 28.72
N ARG A 33 6.19 1.20 28.11
CA ARG A 33 7.28 1.01 27.14
C ARG A 33 7.07 1.85 25.87
N LEU A 34 5.85 1.97 25.40
CA LEU A 34 5.49 2.86 24.29
C LEU A 34 5.84 4.32 24.63
N GLN A 35 5.45 4.80 25.81
CA GLN A 35 5.72 6.18 26.24
C GLN A 35 7.22 6.45 26.37
N GLN A 36 7.99 5.50 26.88
CA GLN A 36 9.45 5.57 26.95
C GLN A 36 10.06 5.65 25.53
N ALA A 37 9.57 4.84 24.58
CA ALA A 37 10.03 4.87 23.20
C ALA A 37 9.73 6.22 22.53
N ILE A 38 8.52 6.78 22.70
CA ILE A 38 8.15 8.10 22.20
C ILE A 38 9.06 9.19 22.79
N SER A 39 9.31 9.16 24.10
CA SER A 39 10.15 10.15 24.76
C SER A 39 11.61 10.10 24.24
N ARG A 40 12.16 8.89 24.07
CA ARG A 40 13.48 8.69 23.49
C ARG A 40 13.55 9.17 22.05
N LEU A 41 12.56 8.83 21.22
CA LEU A 41 12.50 9.27 19.82
C LEU A 41 12.43 10.79 19.71
N ARG A 42 11.68 11.49 20.59
CA ARG A 42 11.63 12.96 20.60
C ARG A 42 13.00 13.58 20.87
N GLN A 43 13.76 13.04 21.81
CA GLN A 43 15.13 13.51 22.09
C GLN A 43 16.03 13.31 20.87
N HIS A 44 15.99 12.14 20.25
CA HIS A 44 16.77 11.87 19.05
C HIS A 44 16.31 12.73 17.86
N GLN A 45 15.01 12.98 17.69
CA GLN A 45 14.47 13.80 16.62
C GLN A 45 14.93 15.25 16.75
N HIS A 46 15.00 15.78 17.95
CA HIS A 46 15.54 17.13 18.17
C HIS A 46 17.00 17.26 17.69
N ALA A 47 17.83 16.27 17.93
CA ALA A 47 19.20 16.22 17.40
C ALA A 47 19.21 15.97 15.88
N TRP A 48 18.32 15.13 15.36
CA TRP A 48 18.22 14.77 13.93
C TRP A 48 17.82 15.96 13.07
N ARG A 49 16.79 16.74 13.48
CA ARG A 49 16.36 17.94 12.75
C ARG A 49 17.46 19.01 12.63
N GLY A 50 18.36 19.07 13.59
CA GLY A 50 19.50 19.99 13.60
C GLY A 50 20.66 19.56 12.69
N ARG A 51 20.67 18.34 12.17
CA ARG A 51 21.72 17.89 11.23
C ARG A 51 21.54 18.54 9.87
N PRO A 52 22.64 18.86 9.18
CA PRO A 52 22.59 19.23 7.76
C PRO A 52 21.82 18.19 6.95
N ILE A 53 21.09 18.64 5.92
CA ILE A 53 20.30 17.71 5.09
C ILE A 53 21.17 16.66 4.44
N ASP A 54 22.37 17.00 4.00
CA ASP A 54 23.32 16.08 3.36
C ASP A 54 23.70 14.92 4.28
N GLU A 55 23.83 15.15 5.59
CA GLU A 55 24.08 14.09 6.56
C GLU A 55 22.86 13.17 6.73
N ARG A 56 21.65 13.71 6.70
CA ARG A 56 20.42 12.92 6.81
C ARG A 56 20.24 12.04 5.58
N VAL A 57 20.38 12.60 4.39
CA VAL A 57 20.20 11.86 3.14
C VAL A 57 21.34 10.86 2.88
N ALA A 58 22.56 11.12 3.36
CA ALA A 58 23.64 10.15 3.30
C ALA A 58 23.31 8.85 4.08
N ARG A 59 22.64 8.97 5.24
CA ARG A 59 22.18 7.80 6.01
C ARG A 59 21.02 7.09 5.33
N ILE A 60 20.12 7.83 4.69
CA ILE A 60 19.02 7.27 3.88
C ILE A 60 19.59 6.52 2.67
N ARG A 61 20.60 7.06 2.01
CA ARG A 61 21.31 6.38 0.91
C ARG A 61 21.96 5.09 1.42
N ARG A 62 22.64 5.15 2.57
CA ARG A 62 23.22 3.97 3.21
C ARG A 62 22.19 2.90 3.52
N LEU A 63 20.96 3.29 3.94
CA LEU A 63 19.86 2.35 4.13
C LEU A 63 19.50 1.66 2.82
N GLY A 64 19.42 2.37 1.69
CA GLY A 64 19.17 1.80 0.37
C GLY A 64 20.22 0.75 0.01
N GLU A 65 21.51 1.06 0.17
CA GLU A 65 22.63 0.13 -0.06
C GLU A 65 22.54 -1.12 0.84
N LEU A 66 22.15 -0.94 2.10
CA LEU A 66 21.98 -2.05 3.04
C LEU A 66 20.80 -2.94 2.64
N ILE A 67 19.70 -2.38 2.14
CA ILE A 67 18.57 -3.17 1.64
C ILE A 67 19.02 -3.98 0.41
N GLU A 68 19.72 -3.37 -0.54
CA GLU A 68 20.28 -4.06 -1.73
C GLU A 68 21.20 -5.21 -1.34
N ALA A 69 22.10 -4.98 -0.39
CA ALA A 69 23.04 -6.00 0.09
C ALA A 69 22.36 -7.13 0.88
N ASN A 70 21.15 -6.92 1.41
CA ASN A 70 20.41 -7.89 2.23
C ASN A 70 19.15 -8.47 1.54
N VAL A 71 18.99 -8.32 0.22
CA VAL A 71 17.84 -8.89 -0.51
C VAL A 71 17.70 -10.38 -0.29
N ASP A 72 18.81 -11.12 -0.32
CA ASP A 72 18.83 -12.58 -0.13
C ASP A 72 18.50 -13.01 1.31
N ARG A 73 18.64 -12.12 2.29
CA ARG A 73 18.24 -12.35 3.68
C ARG A 73 16.78 -11.96 3.94
N LEU A 74 16.33 -10.87 3.37
CA LEU A 74 14.98 -10.31 3.62
C LEU A 74 13.89 -10.97 2.79
N ALA A 75 14.12 -11.23 1.49
CA ALA A 75 13.09 -11.73 0.59
C ALA A 75 12.52 -13.10 1.05
N PRO A 76 13.32 -14.08 1.49
CA PRO A 76 12.77 -15.33 2.04
C PRO A 76 11.89 -15.12 3.27
N VAL A 77 12.21 -14.16 4.13
CA VAL A 77 11.41 -13.84 5.32
C VAL A 77 10.08 -13.21 4.92
N ILE A 78 10.08 -12.27 3.97
CA ILE A 78 8.85 -11.67 3.43
C ILE A 78 7.98 -12.75 2.79
N THR A 79 8.54 -13.64 1.97
CA THR A 79 7.81 -14.77 1.38
C THR A 79 7.20 -15.66 2.46
N LEU A 80 7.96 -15.97 3.51
CA LEU A 80 7.50 -16.82 4.61
C LEU A 80 6.35 -16.18 5.41
N GLU A 81 6.42 -14.89 5.71
CA GLU A 81 5.42 -14.19 6.53
C GLU A 81 4.18 -13.76 5.74
N VAL A 82 4.37 -13.32 4.49
CA VAL A 82 3.30 -12.75 3.65
C VAL A 82 2.66 -13.78 2.74
N GLY A 83 3.43 -14.77 2.29
CA GLY A 83 3.02 -15.78 1.32
C GLY A 83 3.29 -15.38 -0.14
N LYS A 84 3.77 -14.16 -0.44
CA LYS A 84 4.05 -13.72 -1.81
C LYS A 84 5.21 -14.49 -2.45
N LEU A 85 5.25 -14.52 -3.77
CA LEU A 85 6.30 -15.21 -4.51
C LEU A 85 7.67 -14.60 -4.21
N ILE A 86 8.71 -15.43 -4.18
CA ILE A 86 10.07 -15.00 -3.82
C ILE A 86 10.59 -13.89 -4.73
N HIS A 87 10.24 -13.89 -6.03
CA HIS A 87 10.63 -12.84 -6.95
C HIS A 87 9.84 -11.53 -6.72
N GLU A 88 8.58 -11.61 -6.24
CA GLU A 88 7.79 -10.44 -5.85
C GLU A 88 8.34 -9.79 -4.57
N ALA A 89 8.78 -10.60 -3.61
CA ALA A 89 9.47 -10.12 -2.41
C ALA A 89 10.81 -9.43 -2.74
N ARG A 90 11.58 -9.98 -3.68
CA ARG A 90 12.81 -9.33 -4.19
C ARG A 90 12.50 -8.00 -4.86
N ALA A 91 11.49 -7.97 -5.74
CA ALA A 91 11.08 -6.74 -6.43
C ALA A 91 10.60 -5.63 -5.47
N GLU A 92 9.94 -6.00 -4.35
CA GLU A 92 9.59 -5.08 -3.27
C GLU A 92 10.83 -4.42 -2.67
N LEU A 93 11.84 -5.22 -2.32
CA LEU A 93 13.07 -4.74 -1.70
C LEU A 93 13.89 -3.84 -2.66
N GLU A 94 14.05 -4.26 -3.90
CA GLU A 94 14.73 -3.47 -4.93
C GLU A 94 14.04 -2.12 -5.17
N LYS A 95 12.71 -2.12 -5.22
CA LYS A 95 11.93 -0.89 -5.33
C LYS A 95 12.12 0.01 -4.10
N THR A 96 12.19 -0.59 -2.93
CA THR A 96 12.38 0.14 -1.67
C THR A 96 13.78 0.76 -1.57
N ALA A 97 14.82 0.05 -2.02
CA ALA A 97 16.17 0.61 -2.10
C ALA A 97 16.21 1.81 -3.06
N ARG A 98 15.59 1.69 -4.26
CA ARG A 98 15.48 2.82 -5.20
C ARG A 98 14.74 4.01 -4.60
N LEU A 99 13.74 3.81 -3.73
CA LEU A 99 13.07 4.89 -3.01
C LEU A 99 14.04 5.66 -2.12
N CYS A 100 14.92 4.95 -1.41
CA CYS A 100 15.95 5.59 -0.56
C CYS A 100 16.88 6.47 -1.39
N HIS A 101 17.39 5.96 -2.51
CA HIS A 101 18.25 6.71 -3.41
C HIS A 101 17.52 7.92 -4.01
N TYR A 102 16.29 7.73 -4.49
CA TYR A 102 15.47 8.79 -5.06
C TYR A 102 15.26 9.97 -4.12
N TYR A 103 14.87 9.73 -2.89
CA TYR A 103 14.68 10.82 -1.94
C TYR A 103 15.99 11.40 -1.41
N ALA A 104 17.06 10.60 -1.37
CA ALA A 104 18.39 11.13 -1.03
C ALA A 104 18.90 12.14 -2.07
N ASP A 105 18.52 11.98 -3.34
CA ASP A 105 18.83 12.93 -4.40
C ASP A 105 17.87 14.13 -4.43
N LEU A 106 16.59 13.89 -4.21
CA LEU A 106 15.52 14.88 -4.40
C LEU A 106 15.38 15.86 -3.24
N ALA A 107 15.44 15.35 -1.99
CA ALA A 107 15.10 16.12 -0.81
C ALA A 107 16.00 17.35 -0.58
N PRO A 108 17.33 17.32 -0.84
CA PRO A 108 18.17 18.51 -0.68
C PRO A 108 17.72 19.72 -1.48
N THR A 109 17.18 19.52 -2.67
CA THR A 109 16.67 20.61 -3.53
C THR A 109 15.28 21.07 -3.10
N LEU A 110 14.37 20.13 -2.81
CA LEU A 110 12.97 20.47 -2.52
C LEU A 110 12.78 21.12 -1.15
N LEU A 111 13.66 20.84 -0.19
CA LEU A 111 13.58 21.40 1.17
C LEU A 111 14.35 22.72 1.34
N LEU A 112 14.91 23.28 0.26
CA LEU A 112 15.51 24.60 0.29
C LEU A 112 14.45 25.68 0.59
N PRO A 113 14.75 26.67 1.44
CA PRO A 113 13.87 27.80 1.63
C PRO A 113 13.62 28.54 0.31
N GLN A 114 12.37 28.94 0.09
CA GLN A 114 11.95 29.67 -1.11
C GLN A 114 11.74 31.15 -0.79
N THR A 115 12.43 32.03 -1.51
CA THR A 115 12.18 33.45 -1.42
C THR A 115 10.96 33.84 -2.28
N ILE A 116 10.02 34.55 -1.69
CA ILE A 116 8.79 35.02 -2.35
C ILE A 116 8.77 36.55 -2.24
N PRO A 117 8.88 37.30 -3.35
CA PRO A 117 8.83 38.76 -3.31
C PRO A 117 7.49 39.26 -2.81
N THR A 118 7.53 40.15 -1.80
CA THR A 118 6.34 40.83 -1.25
C THR A 118 6.73 42.30 -0.94
N SER A 119 5.90 43.01 -0.18
CA SER A 119 6.23 44.34 0.38
C SER A 119 7.27 44.32 1.52
N ALA A 120 7.71 43.14 1.95
CA ALA A 120 8.75 42.94 2.95
C ALA A 120 10.14 43.22 2.37
N SER A 121 11.13 43.56 3.21
CA SER A 121 12.53 43.59 2.83
C SER A 121 13.05 42.18 2.51
N ARG A 122 12.50 41.16 3.19
CA ARG A 122 12.75 39.72 2.94
C ARG A 122 11.54 38.91 3.33
N SER A 123 11.08 38.04 2.44
CA SER A 123 9.97 37.12 2.74
C SER A 123 10.08 35.81 1.95
N GLY A 124 9.43 34.78 2.45
CA GLY A 124 9.44 33.47 1.83
C GLY A 124 8.88 32.38 2.72
N VAL A 125 9.19 31.15 2.37
CA VAL A 125 8.82 29.96 3.14
C VAL A 125 10.02 29.07 3.41
N SER A 126 10.00 28.40 4.56
CA SER A 126 10.90 27.31 4.92
C SER A 126 10.11 26.03 5.18
N PHE A 127 10.76 24.88 4.99
CA PHE A 127 10.18 23.56 5.19
C PHE A 127 10.77 22.95 6.45
N GLU A 128 9.97 22.86 7.51
CA GLU A 128 10.43 22.37 8.80
C GLU A 128 9.78 21.02 9.14
N PRO A 129 10.45 20.10 9.86
CA PRO A 129 9.82 18.85 10.30
C PRO A 129 8.68 19.13 11.26
N LEU A 130 7.62 18.32 11.21
CA LEU A 130 6.51 18.34 12.16
C LEU A 130 6.93 17.83 13.55
N GLY A 131 7.82 16.83 13.59
CA GLY A 131 8.25 16.17 14.81
C GLY A 131 8.29 14.65 14.67
N LEU A 132 7.44 13.92 15.39
CA LEU A 132 7.30 12.47 15.27
C LEU A 132 6.10 12.10 14.41
N VAL A 133 6.31 11.23 13.42
CA VAL A 133 5.26 10.61 12.61
C VAL A 133 4.98 9.21 13.13
N PHE A 134 3.76 8.97 13.60
CA PHE A 134 3.28 7.63 13.92
C PHE A 134 2.69 6.98 12.68
N ALA A 135 3.11 5.78 12.35
CA ALA A 135 2.62 5.05 11.19
C ALA A 135 2.05 3.69 11.55
N VAL A 136 0.88 3.35 10.97
CA VAL A 136 0.28 2.02 11.08
C VAL A 136 0.23 1.44 9.68
N MET A 137 1.03 0.38 9.45
CA MET A 137 1.26 -0.17 8.13
C MET A 137 0.77 -1.61 8.00
N PRO A 138 0.28 -2.00 6.81
CA PRO A 138 -0.27 -3.32 6.57
C PRO A 138 0.84 -4.37 6.32
N TRP A 139 0.40 -5.60 6.12
CA TRP A 139 1.25 -6.78 5.98
C TRP A 139 1.67 -7.08 4.52
N ASN A 140 0.94 -6.59 3.52
CA ASN A 140 1.11 -7.04 2.13
C ASN A 140 2.41 -6.60 1.44
N TYR A 141 3.00 -5.50 1.88
CA TYR A 141 4.33 -5.02 1.47
C TYR A 141 5.06 -4.46 2.71
N PRO A 142 5.57 -5.32 3.60
CA PRO A 142 5.99 -4.92 4.94
C PRO A 142 7.14 -3.93 4.96
N VAL A 143 8.09 -4.03 4.02
CA VAL A 143 9.25 -3.13 3.92
C VAL A 143 8.91 -1.90 3.10
N TRP A 144 8.25 -2.07 1.95
CA TRP A 144 7.85 -0.98 1.08
C TRP A 144 6.91 0.02 1.78
N GLN A 145 5.86 -0.47 2.43
CA GLN A 145 4.88 0.39 3.11
C GLN A 145 5.54 1.14 4.28
N ALA A 146 6.40 0.47 5.03
CA ALA A 146 7.13 1.10 6.14
C ALA A 146 8.06 2.22 5.67
N LEU A 147 8.76 2.03 4.54
CA LEU A 147 9.73 3.01 4.05
C LEU A 147 9.12 4.08 3.14
N ARG A 148 7.98 3.81 2.50
CA ARG A 148 7.30 4.76 1.62
C ARG A 148 6.92 6.06 2.33
N PHE A 149 6.46 5.98 3.60
CA PHE A 149 6.24 7.17 4.43
C PHE A 149 7.52 7.62 5.16
N ALA A 150 8.32 6.65 5.66
CA ALA A 150 9.42 6.97 6.57
C ALA A 150 10.56 7.70 5.86
N VAL A 151 10.94 7.29 4.66
CA VAL A 151 12.08 7.88 3.93
C VAL A 151 11.91 9.37 3.69
N PRO A 152 10.80 9.87 3.10
CA PRO A 152 10.58 11.31 2.95
C PRO A 152 10.43 12.02 4.30
N ALA A 153 9.77 11.42 5.29
CA ALA A 153 9.63 12.00 6.62
C ALA A 153 11.01 12.17 7.33
N LEU A 154 11.89 11.17 7.24
CA LEU A 154 13.25 11.20 7.78
C LEU A 154 14.10 12.25 7.06
N ALA A 155 14.00 12.34 5.72
CA ALA A 155 14.71 13.35 4.93
C ALA A 155 14.30 14.77 5.34
N ALA A 156 13.01 14.99 5.62
CA ALA A 156 12.50 16.27 6.12
C ALA A 156 12.93 16.59 7.57
N GLY A 157 13.52 15.61 8.31
CA GLY A 157 14.00 15.81 9.67
C GLY A 157 13.03 15.34 10.76
N ASN A 158 11.98 14.59 10.41
CA ASN A 158 11.08 13.97 11.37
C ASN A 158 11.71 12.69 11.98
N GLY A 159 11.17 12.26 13.11
CA GLY A 159 11.31 10.91 13.61
C GLY A 159 10.10 10.05 13.23
N CYS A 160 10.27 8.75 13.15
CA CYS A 160 9.24 7.81 12.73
C CYS A 160 9.04 6.70 13.76
N LEU A 161 7.79 6.46 14.14
CA LEU A 161 7.37 5.35 15.01
C LEU A 161 6.43 4.44 14.22
N LEU A 162 6.88 3.25 13.84
CA LEU A 162 6.13 2.30 13.03
C LEU A 162 5.37 1.31 13.91
N LYS A 163 4.05 1.18 13.73
CA LYS A 163 3.28 0.02 14.15
C LYS A 163 3.05 -0.90 12.95
N PRO A 164 3.73 -2.03 12.86
CA PRO A 164 3.51 -3.00 11.79
C PRO A 164 2.20 -3.77 11.99
N ALA A 165 1.77 -4.47 10.95
CA ALA A 165 0.76 -5.51 11.09
C ALA A 165 1.29 -6.62 12.03
N PRO A 166 0.41 -7.24 12.85
CA PRO A 166 0.85 -8.25 13.82
C PRO A 166 1.45 -9.52 13.18
N THR A 167 1.20 -9.70 11.89
CA THR A 167 1.55 -10.91 11.14
C THR A 167 2.87 -10.83 10.36
N VAL A 168 3.61 -9.71 10.46
CA VAL A 168 4.92 -9.51 9.79
C VAL A 168 6.02 -9.03 10.75
N PRO A 169 6.16 -9.67 11.92
CA PRO A 169 7.10 -9.23 12.95
C PRO A 169 8.56 -9.46 12.57
N GLN A 170 8.90 -10.52 11.86
CA GLN A 170 10.29 -10.88 11.57
C GLN A 170 10.88 -9.95 10.50
N SER A 171 10.17 -9.70 9.40
CA SER A 171 10.58 -8.74 8.37
C SER A 171 10.72 -7.33 8.95
N THR A 172 9.80 -6.93 9.84
CA THR A 172 9.87 -5.65 10.54
C THR A 172 11.08 -5.55 11.49
N ALA A 173 11.41 -6.63 12.20
CA ALA A 173 12.58 -6.66 13.08
C ALA A 173 13.89 -6.52 12.28
N LEU A 174 13.98 -7.22 11.13
CA LEU A 174 15.12 -7.09 10.21
C LEU A 174 15.24 -5.68 9.62
N LEU A 175 14.12 -5.05 9.28
CA LEU A 175 14.13 -3.64 8.84
C LEU A 175 14.67 -2.72 9.93
N LEU A 176 14.27 -2.91 11.19
CA LEU A 176 14.78 -2.12 12.31
C LEU A 176 16.31 -2.28 12.49
N GLU A 177 16.84 -3.50 12.31
CA GLU A 177 18.29 -3.74 12.31
C GLU A 177 19.00 -2.91 11.24
N LEU A 178 18.48 -2.90 10.01
CA LEU A 178 19.07 -2.13 8.91
C LEU A 178 18.99 -0.61 9.15
N MET A 179 17.90 -0.11 9.76
CA MET A 179 17.79 1.29 10.17
C MET A 179 18.89 1.68 11.19
N GLN A 180 19.16 0.79 12.15
CA GLN A 180 20.20 1.01 13.15
C GLN A 180 21.60 0.97 12.51
N GLU A 181 21.87 0.01 11.61
CA GLU A 181 23.12 -0.11 10.87
C GLU A 181 23.36 1.10 9.93
N ALA A 182 22.31 1.66 9.35
CA ALA A 182 22.37 2.89 8.57
C ALA A 182 22.63 4.14 9.43
N GLY A 183 22.61 4.00 10.77
CA GLY A 183 22.79 5.10 11.70
C GLY A 183 21.60 6.07 11.74
N ILE A 184 20.37 5.57 11.62
CA ILE A 184 19.13 6.33 11.71
C ILE A 184 18.49 6.12 13.09
N PRO A 185 18.84 6.93 14.10
CA PRO A 185 18.42 6.71 15.50
C PRO A 185 16.98 7.19 15.77
N VAL A 186 16.33 7.78 14.79
CA VAL A 186 15.00 8.39 14.87
C VAL A 186 13.91 7.54 14.24
N PHE A 187 14.17 6.26 14.03
CA PHE A 187 13.18 5.26 13.63
C PHE A 187 13.09 4.17 14.72
N ASP A 188 11.88 3.83 15.12
CA ASP A 188 11.63 2.71 16.04
C ASP A 188 10.32 2.01 15.68
N VAL A 189 10.11 0.80 16.20
CA VAL A 189 8.93 -0.03 15.96
C VAL A 189 8.14 -0.16 17.25
N ALA A 190 6.90 0.31 17.23
CA ALA A 190 5.93 0.15 18.32
C ALA A 190 5.25 -1.22 18.21
N TRP A 191 5.70 -2.16 19.00
CA TRP A 191 5.11 -3.50 19.12
C TRP A 191 3.87 -3.44 20.05
N ILE A 192 2.83 -2.73 19.62
CA ILE A 192 1.64 -2.43 20.43
C ILE A 192 0.36 -3.01 19.85
N ASP A 193 -0.60 -3.29 20.71
CA ASP A 193 -1.95 -3.66 20.35
C ASP A 193 -2.77 -2.44 19.86
N VAL A 194 -3.94 -2.74 19.31
CA VAL A 194 -4.91 -1.74 18.83
C VAL A 194 -5.36 -0.80 19.94
N ASP A 195 -5.45 -1.26 21.18
CA ASP A 195 -5.85 -0.48 22.35
C ASP A 195 -4.86 0.63 22.71
N ALA A 196 -3.58 0.47 22.37
CA ALA A 196 -2.54 1.46 22.62
C ALA A 196 -2.35 2.46 21.44
N VAL A 197 -3.07 2.28 20.31
CA VAL A 197 -2.92 3.13 19.12
C VAL A 197 -3.29 4.58 19.40
N GLU A 198 -4.35 4.84 20.17
CA GLU A 198 -4.72 6.20 20.52
C GLU A 198 -3.64 6.90 21.35
N ALA A 199 -3.00 6.20 22.29
CA ALA A 199 -1.89 6.74 23.08
C ALA A 199 -0.67 7.07 22.19
N ALA A 200 -0.38 6.25 21.19
CA ALA A 200 0.67 6.53 20.20
C ALA A 200 0.35 7.76 19.34
N ILE A 201 -0.90 7.90 18.87
CA ILE A 201 -1.37 9.07 18.11
C ILE A 201 -1.25 10.34 18.96
N ALA A 202 -1.71 10.31 20.20
CA ALA A 202 -1.62 11.45 21.12
C ALA A 202 -0.17 11.88 21.36
N GLY A 203 0.75 10.90 21.46
CA GLY A 203 2.18 11.12 21.72
C GLY A 203 3.00 11.58 20.51
N CYS A 204 2.46 11.52 19.29
CA CYS A 204 3.13 11.91 18.04
C CYS A 204 2.52 13.20 17.43
N ASP A 205 3.11 13.71 16.35
CA ASP A 205 2.75 15.02 15.77
C ASP A 205 2.00 14.87 14.43
N ALA A 206 2.13 13.74 13.76
CA ALA A 206 1.39 13.37 12.55
C ALA A 206 1.18 11.86 12.49
N VAL A 207 0.28 11.42 11.62
CA VAL A 207 -0.08 10.02 11.44
C VAL A 207 -0.05 9.64 9.97
N ALA A 208 0.61 8.53 9.64
CA ALA A 208 0.51 7.85 8.35
C ALA A 208 -0.23 6.52 8.54
N PHE A 209 -1.18 6.25 7.68
CA PHE A 209 -1.92 4.99 7.73
C PHE A 209 -2.11 4.41 6.33
N THR A 210 -1.75 3.15 6.18
CA THR A 210 -2.13 2.34 5.01
C THR A 210 -2.88 1.10 5.49
N GLY A 211 -4.05 0.83 4.91
CA GLY A 211 -4.86 -0.32 5.31
C GLY A 211 -6.32 -0.26 4.86
N SER A 212 -7.20 -1.01 5.55
CA SER A 212 -8.62 -1.04 5.19
C SER A 212 -9.31 0.30 5.46
N THR A 213 -10.30 0.64 4.63
CA THR A 213 -11.11 1.85 4.78
C THR A 213 -11.79 1.93 6.16
N ARG A 214 -12.24 0.79 6.70
CA ARG A 214 -12.83 0.73 8.05
C ARG A 214 -11.85 1.19 9.12
N THR A 215 -10.63 0.67 9.11
CA THR A 215 -9.58 1.07 10.06
C THR A 215 -9.11 2.50 9.81
N GLY A 216 -9.02 2.92 8.56
CA GLY A 216 -8.65 4.31 8.20
C GLY A 216 -9.62 5.34 8.78
N ARG A 217 -10.92 5.07 8.76
CA ARG A 217 -11.93 5.94 9.40
C ARG A 217 -11.71 6.05 10.92
N LEU A 218 -11.36 4.96 11.58
CA LEU A 218 -11.04 4.97 13.01
C LEU A 218 -9.77 5.78 13.29
N ILE A 219 -8.71 5.55 12.54
CA ILE A 219 -7.44 6.29 12.68
C ILE A 219 -7.65 7.79 12.43
N ALA A 220 -8.41 8.17 11.39
CA ALA A 220 -8.75 9.56 11.11
C ALA A 220 -9.54 10.22 12.26
N SER A 221 -10.52 9.49 12.83
CA SER A 221 -11.29 9.97 13.98
C SER A 221 -10.39 10.21 15.20
N LEU A 222 -9.52 9.26 15.52
CA LEU A 222 -8.58 9.39 16.63
C LEU A 222 -7.56 10.52 16.39
N ALA A 223 -7.02 10.63 15.19
CA ALA A 223 -6.11 11.71 14.82
C ALA A 223 -6.80 13.09 14.90
N GLY A 224 -8.05 13.20 14.41
CA GLY A 224 -8.87 14.42 14.52
C GLY A 224 -9.14 14.82 15.96
N LYS A 225 -9.42 13.86 16.86
CA LYS A 225 -9.57 14.11 18.30
C LYS A 225 -8.32 14.79 18.90
N HIS A 226 -7.14 14.45 18.42
CA HIS A 226 -5.86 14.99 18.87
C HIS A 226 -5.28 16.07 17.96
N ILE A 227 -6.03 16.54 16.94
CA ILE A 227 -5.62 17.57 15.95
C ILE A 227 -4.29 17.20 15.28
N LYS A 228 -4.14 15.93 14.83
CA LYS A 228 -2.95 15.45 14.15
C LYS A 228 -3.18 15.43 12.64
N LYS A 229 -2.22 15.95 11.87
CA LYS A 229 -2.22 15.78 10.40
C LYS A 229 -2.17 14.29 10.05
N THR A 230 -2.92 13.90 9.02
CA THR A 230 -2.97 12.50 8.58
C THR A 230 -2.74 12.36 7.08
N VAL A 231 -2.07 11.28 6.68
CA VAL A 231 -2.03 10.74 5.32
C VAL A 231 -2.66 9.36 5.37
N LEU A 232 -3.69 9.13 4.57
CA LEU A 232 -4.47 7.89 4.56
C LEU A 232 -4.44 7.26 3.17
N GLU A 233 -3.86 6.07 3.08
CA GLU A 233 -3.86 5.21 1.90
C GLU A 233 -4.73 3.98 2.20
N LEU A 234 -5.91 3.90 1.57
CA LEU A 234 -6.93 2.94 1.94
C LEU A 234 -7.23 1.95 0.79
N GLY A 235 -8.33 1.24 0.91
CA GLY A 235 -8.76 0.26 -0.08
C GLY A 235 -9.03 0.88 -1.46
N GLY A 236 -9.07 0.03 -2.48
CA GLY A 236 -9.39 0.41 -3.84
C GLY A 236 -10.12 -0.71 -4.57
N SER A 237 -11.06 -0.36 -5.44
CA SER A 237 -11.71 -1.26 -6.39
C SER A 237 -11.49 -0.73 -7.80
N ASN A 238 -10.22 -0.80 -8.23
CA ASN A 238 -9.74 -0.08 -9.41
C ASN A 238 -10.39 -0.59 -10.69
N PRO A 239 -11.08 0.30 -11.45
CA PRO A 239 -11.64 -0.04 -12.74
C PRO A 239 -10.55 -0.02 -13.82
N VAL A 240 -10.71 -0.92 -14.79
CA VAL A 240 -9.95 -0.95 -16.03
C VAL A 240 -10.95 -0.94 -17.19
N LEU A 241 -10.93 0.10 -18.00
CA LEU A 241 -11.80 0.23 -19.17
C LEU A 241 -11.07 -0.34 -20.38
N ILE A 242 -11.70 -1.30 -21.06
CA ILE A 242 -11.19 -1.90 -22.28
C ILE A 242 -12.11 -1.45 -23.43
N LEU A 243 -11.61 -0.53 -24.27
CA LEU A 243 -12.39 0.09 -25.34
C LEU A 243 -12.26 -0.72 -26.63
N ARG A 244 -13.17 -0.47 -27.59
CA ARG A 244 -13.34 -1.23 -28.82
C ARG A 244 -12.08 -1.37 -29.71
N ASP A 245 -11.13 -0.44 -29.58
CA ASP A 245 -9.89 -0.40 -30.34
C ASP A 245 -8.65 -0.73 -29.49
N ALA A 246 -8.83 -1.28 -28.29
CA ALA A 246 -7.74 -1.69 -27.43
C ALA A 246 -6.89 -2.77 -28.10
N ASP A 247 -5.58 -2.74 -27.86
CA ASP A 247 -4.72 -3.90 -28.12
C ASP A 247 -5.07 -4.98 -27.08
N LEU A 248 -5.89 -5.95 -27.50
CA LEU A 248 -6.46 -6.96 -26.60
C LEU A 248 -5.39 -7.87 -26.01
N ALA A 249 -4.31 -8.17 -26.73
CA ALA A 249 -3.24 -9.02 -26.20
C ALA A 249 -2.51 -8.30 -25.05
N THR A 250 -2.13 -7.05 -25.25
CA THR A 250 -1.52 -6.20 -24.21
C THR A 250 -2.48 -5.98 -23.05
N ALA A 251 -3.74 -5.64 -23.32
CA ALA A 251 -4.74 -5.39 -22.28
C ALA A 251 -4.98 -6.64 -21.41
N ALA A 252 -5.13 -7.81 -22.03
CA ALA A 252 -5.34 -9.07 -21.31
C ALA A 252 -4.15 -9.45 -20.42
N GLN A 253 -2.94 -9.36 -20.96
CA GLN A 253 -1.70 -9.64 -20.23
C GLN A 253 -1.52 -8.69 -19.04
N GLU A 254 -1.65 -7.38 -19.26
CA GLU A 254 -1.50 -6.35 -18.22
C GLU A 254 -2.58 -6.46 -17.14
N CYS A 255 -3.83 -6.75 -17.52
CA CYS A 255 -4.92 -6.98 -16.58
C CYS A 255 -4.70 -8.23 -15.73
N ALA A 256 -4.27 -9.35 -16.34
CA ALA A 256 -3.98 -10.57 -15.61
C ALA A 256 -2.79 -10.38 -14.65
N MET A 257 -1.70 -9.77 -15.11
CA MET A 257 -0.55 -9.44 -14.26
C MET A 257 -0.97 -8.54 -13.10
N SER A 258 -1.72 -7.47 -13.35
CA SER A 258 -2.18 -6.56 -12.31
C SER A 258 -3.14 -7.22 -11.31
N ARG A 259 -4.01 -8.12 -11.80
CA ARG A 259 -5.02 -8.76 -10.93
C ARG A 259 -4.42 -9.82 -10.03
N PHE A 260 -3.49 -10.63 -10.55
CA PHE A 260 -3.06 -11.87 -9.89
C PHE A 260 -1.68 -11.79 -9.24
N ARG A 261 -0.88 -10.76 -9.51
CA ARG A 261 0.36 -10.49 -8.79
C ARG A 261 0.07 -10.35 -7.28
N ASP A 262 0.98 -10.82 -6.44
CA ASP A 262 0.82 -10.88 -4.98
C ASP A 262 -0.48 -11.60 -4.57
N ALA A 263 -0.94 -12.59 -5.35
CA ALA A 263 -2.25 -13.24 -5.22
C ALA A 263 -3.43 -12.21 -5.18
N GLY A 264 -3.31 -11.10 -5.87
CA GLY A 264 -4.32 -10.04 -5.90
C GLY A 264 -4.41 -9.20 -4.63
N GLN A 265 -3.49 -9.35 -3.69
CA GLN A 265 -3.48 -8.68 -2.39
C GLN A 265 -2.81 -7.29 -2.45
N SER A 266 -3.18 -6.50 -3.45
CA SER A 266 -2.69 -5.15 -3.66
C SER A 266 -3.84 -4.16 -3.79
N CYS A 267 -3.71 -2.99 -3.13
CA CYS A 267 -4.72 -1.93 -3.19
C CYS A 267 -4.93 -1.39 -4.60
N ASN A 268 -3.85 -1.35 -5.41
CA ASN A 268 -3.87 -0.86 -6.80
C ASN A 268 -4.07 -1.96 -7.86
N ALA A 269 -4.40 -3.21 -7.49
CA ALA A 269 -4.69 -4.26 -8.46
C ALA A 269 -5.92 -3.94 -9.32
N ALA A 270 -5.94 -4.41 -10.58
CA ALA A 270 -7.09 -4.32 -11.48
C ALA A 270 -8.22 -5.23 -10.95
N LYS A 271 -9.28 -4.66 -10.39
CA LYS A 271 -10.33 -5.43 -9.71
C LYS A 271 -11.60 -5.55 -10.52
N ARG A 272 -11.96 -4.50 -11.27
CA ARG A 272 -13.15 -4.43 -12.12
C ARG A 272 -12.73 -4.19 -13.57
N LEU A 273 -12.85 -5.21 -14.42
CA LEU A 273 -12.54 -5.13 -15.85
C LEU A 273 -13.85 -4.78 -16.57
N ILE A 274 -13.94 -3.57 -17.10
CA ILE A 274 -15.14 -3.02 -17.73
C ILE A 274 -14.93 -3.07 -19.23
N VAL A 275 -15.73 -3.90 -19.91
CA VAL A 275 -15.61 -4.16 -21.35
C VAL A 275 -16.79 -3.57 -22.11
N VAL A 276 -16.52 -2.97 -23.27
CA VAL A 276 -17.56 -2.54 -24.20
C VAL A 276 -18.01 -3.71 -25.08
N PRO A 277 -19.26 -3.69 -25.63
CA PRO A 277 -19.87 -4.86 -26.27
C PRO A 277 -19.07 -5.40 -27.47
N GLU A 278 -18.44 -4.50 -28.22
CA GLU A 278 -17.79 -4.85 -29.49
C GLU A 278 -16.58 -5.79 -29.33
N ILE A 279 -15.98 -5.83 -28.13
CA ILE A 279 -14.74 -6.62 -27.90
C ILE A 279 -14.86 -7.56 -26.70
N ALA A 280 -16.02 -7.66 -26.07
CA ALA A 280 -16.17 -8.35 -24.79
C ALA A 280 -15.76 -9.83 -24.87
N ASP A 281 -16.25 -10.56 -25.88
CA ASP A 281 -15.91 -11.98 -26.05
C ASP A 281 -14.43 -12.19 -26.41
N ASP A 282 -13.88 -11.38 -27.30
CA ASP A 282 -12.48 -11.47 -27.71
C ASP A 282 -11.52 -11.13 -26.57
N PHE A 283 -11.84 -10.07 -25.79
CA PHE A 283 -11.09 -9.75 -24.59
C PHE A 283 -11.16 -10.86 -23.55
N LEU A 284 -12.35 -11.39 -23.30
CA LEU A 284 -12.55 -12.47 -22.34
C LEU A 284 -11.76 -13.72 -22.72
N GLN A 285 -11.76 -14.08 -24.01
CA GLN A 285 -10.96 -15.19 -24.52
C GLN A 285 -9.46 -14.96 -24.28
N ALA A 286 -8.93 -13.78 -24.62
CA ALA A 286 -7.54 -13.42 -24.40
C ALA A 286 -7.16 -13.41 -22.92
N PHE A 287 -8.03 -12.84 -22.07
CA PHE A 287 -7.81 -12.77 -20.62
C PHE A 287 -7.80 -14.16 -19.98
N MET A 288 -8.75 -15.05 -20.34
CA MET A 288 -8.78 -16.43 -19.87
C MET A 288 -7.55 -17.23 -20.30
N ALA A 289 -6.99 -16.97 -21.47
CA ALA A 289 -5.73 -17.57 -21.89
C ALA A 289 -4.55 -17.21 -20.97
N GLU A 290 -4.49 -15.97 -20.48
CA GLU A 290 -3.49 -15.54 -19.48
C GLU A 290 -3.76 -16.19 -18.09
N VAL A 291 -5.03 -16.23 -17.68
CA VAL A 291 -5.42 -16.84 -16.39
C VAL A 291 -5.07 -18.33 -16.31
N THR A 292 -5.21 -19.07 -17.40
CA THR A 292 -4.89 -20.51 -17.44
C THR A 292 -3.39 -20.82 -17.34
N ARG A 293 -2.52 -19.83 -17.52
CA ARG A 293 -1.06 -19.97 -17.32
C ARG A 293 -0.66 -19.87 -15.85
N LEU A 294 -1.56 -19.43 -14.98
CA LEU A 294 -1.25 -19.26 -13.56
C LEU A 294 -1.19 -20.64 -12.86
N THR A 295 -0.07 -20.88 -12.22
CA THR A 295 0.22 -22.13 -11.52
C THR A 295 0.31 -21.87 -10.02
N PRO A 296 -0.70 -22.29 -9.22
CA PRO A 296 -0.63 -22.19 -7.76
C PRO A 296 0.41 -23.18 -7.21
N GLY A 297 1.08 -22.80 -6.12
CA GLY A 297 2.07 -23.65 -5.50
C GLY A 297 2.86 -22.97 -4.38
N ASP A 298 3.93 -23.64 -3.92
CA ASP A 298 4.84 -23.09 -2.93
C ASP A 298 5.49 -21.80 -3.46
N PRO A 299 5.33 -20.66 -2.76
CA PRO A 299 5.81 -19.37 -3.24
C PRO A 299 7.33 -19.25 -3.35
N ARG A 300 8.06 -20.23 -2.79
CA ARG A 300 9.53 -20.33 -2.86
C ARG A 300 10.02 -20.99 -4.15
N GLN A 301 9.13 -21.69 -4.87
CA GLN A 301 9.50 -22.44 -6.07
C GLN A 301 9.44 -21.57 -7.33
N PRO A 302 10.45 -21.64 -8.22
CA PRO A 302 10.50 -20.81 -9.43
C PRO A 302 9.34 -21.01 -10.40
N GLY A 303 8.71 -22.20 -10.41
CA GLY A 303 7.57 -22.53 -11.29
C GLY A 303 6.22 -22.06 -10.78
N THR A 304 6.14 -21.56 -9.55
CA THR A 304 4.91 -21.01 -8.98
C THR A 304 4.67 -19.60 -9.49
N THR A 305 3.46 -19.34 -9.98
CA THR A 305 3.05 -18.02 -10.49
C THR A 305 1.79 -17.48 -9.80
N LEU A 306 1.18 -18.27 -8.89
CA LEU A 306 0.09 -17.81 -8.03
C LEU A 306 0.37 -18.25 -6.59
N ALA A 307 0.56 -17.27 -5.73
CA ALA A 307 0.85 -17.45 -4.31
C ALA A 307 -0.41 -17.78 -3.48
N PRO A 308 -0.28 -18.31 -2.24
CA PRO A 308 -1.39 -18.37 -1.29
C PRO A 308 -1.83 -16.99 -0.84
N LEU A 309 -3.03 -16.87 -0.28
CA LEU A 309 -3.47 -15.70 0.47
C LEU A 309 -2.76 -15.66 1.84
N HIS A 310 -2.63 -14.48 2.39
CA HIS A 310 -1.89 -14.28 3.64
C HIS A 310 -2.50 -14.96 4.86
N ARG A 311 -3.84 -15.02 4.96
CA ARG A 311 -4.56 -15.60 6.09
C ARG A 311 -5.84 -16.29 5.66
N ALA A 312 -6.29 -17.26 6.47
CA ALA A 312 -7.53 -17.98 6.23
C ALA A 312 -8.77 -17.06 6.19
N ASP A 313 -8.88 -16.11 7.11
CA ASP A 313 -10.02 -15.19 7.16
C ASP A 313 -10.16 -14.31 5.90
N LEU A 314 -9.03 -13.95 5.27
CA LEU A 314 -9.03 -13.20 4.00
C LEU A 314 -9.46 -14.09 2.83
N ARG A 315 -9.02 -15.36 2.82
CA ARG A 315 -9.44 -16.37 1.85
C ARG A 315 -10.96 -16.60 1.95
N ASP A 316 -11.43 -16.79 3.17
CA ASP A 316 -12.84 -17.11 3.43
C ASP A 316 -13.74 -15.91 3.09
N GLN A 317 -13.30 -14.68 3.43
CA GLN A 317 -14.00 -13.46 3.01
C GLN A 317 -14.10 -13.32 1.49
N LEU A 318 -13.01 -13.61 0.76
CA LEU A 318 -13.02 -13.60 -0.71
C LEU A 318 -13.96 -14.66 -1.26
N HIS A 319 -13.94 -15.86 -0.69
CA HIS A 319 -14.84 -16.96 -1.10
C HIS A 319 -16.31 -16.61 -0.88
N ASP A 320 -16.63 -15.94 0.23
CA ASP A 320 -17.98 -15.43 0.49
C ASP A 320 -18.41 -14.40 -0.57
N GLN A 321 -17.52 -13.48 -0.99
CA GLN A 321 -17.81 -12.52 -2.06
C GLN A 321 -18.04 -13.20 -3.41
N VAL A 322 -17.24 -14.21 -3.74
CA VAL A 322 -17.38 -15.00 -4.99
C VAL A 322 -18.67 -15.80 -4.99
N THR A 323 -18.98 -16.44 -3.88
CA THR A 323 -20.22 -17.24 -3.72
C THR A 323 -21.46 -16.33 -3.80
N ASP A 324 -21.41 -15.16 -3.16
CA ASP A 324 -22.47 -14.16 -3.25
C ASP A 324 -22.69 -13.71 -4.70
N ALA A 325 -21.62 -13.41 -5.43
CA ALA A 325 -21.72 -13.00 -6.83
C ALA A 325 -22.40 -14.06 -7.71
N CYS A 326 -22.01 -15.33 -7.53
CA CYS A 326 -22.65 -16.44 -8.26
C CYS A 326 -24.15 -16.58 -7.92
N ARG A 327 -24.54 -16.38 -6.67
CA ARG A 327 -25.95 -16.41 -6.24
C ARG A 327 -26.76 -15.25 -6.85
N HIS A 328 -26.10 -14.11 -7.15
CA HIS A 328 -26.72 -12.94 -7.76
C HIS A 328 -26.54 -12.88 -9.29
N GLY A 329 -26.21 -14.01 -9.92
CA GLY A 329 -26.26 -14.17 -11.38
C GLY A 329 -24.92 -13.99 -12.10
N ALA A 330 -23.83 -13.69 -11.40
CA ALA A 330 -22.50 -13.72 -12.01
C ALA A 330 -22.09 -15.15 -12.41
N ARG A 331 -21.42 -15.28 -13.54
CA ARG A 331 -20.90 -16.56 -14.03
C ARG A 331 -19.46 -16.75 -13.58
N CYS A 332 -19.17 -17.77 -12.81
CA CYS A 332 -17.81 -18.15 -12.47
C CYS A 332 -17.19 -18.96 -13.62
N LEU A 333 -16.24 -18.35 -14.33
CA LEU A 333 -15.59 -18.96 -15.51
C LEU A 333 -14.35 -19.76 -15.15
N SER A 334 -13.72 -19.46 -14.04
CA SER A 334 -12.54 -20.15 -13.50
C SER A 334 -12.48 -20.00 -12.00
N GLY A 335 -11.91 -20.99 -11.30
CA GLY A 335 -11.68 -20.95 -9.87
C GLY A 335 -12.97 -21.04 -9.05
N GLY A 336 -13.10 -20.16 -8.07
CA GLY A 336 -14.33 -20.00 -7.27
C GLY A 336 -14.52 -21.00 -6.13
N GLN A 337 -13.57 -21.91 -5.90
CA GLN A 337 -13.67 -22.91 -4.83
C GLN A 337 -12.40 -22.95 -4.00
N VAL A 338 -12.55 -23.08 -2.70
CA VAL A 338 -11.42 -23.29 -1.80
C VAL A 338 -10.86 -24.68 -2.04
N PRO A 339 -9.56 -24.82 -2.38
CA PRO A 339 -8.98 -26.15 -2.57
C PRO A 339 -8.79 -26.87 -1.24
N ASP A 340 -8.82 -28.19 -1.29
CA ASP A 340 -8.43 -29.03 -0.14
C ASP A 340 -6.93 -28.94 0.13
N GLY A 341 -6.54 -29.13 1.38
CA GLY A 341 -5.14 -29.20 1.79
C GLY A 341 -4.70 -28.07 2.73
N PRO A 342 -3.42 -28.05 3.11
CA PRO A 342 -2.86 -27.04 4.02
C PRO A 342 -2.69 -25.69 3.32
N GLY A 343 -2.50 -24.63 4.13
CA GLY A 343 -2.28 -23.28 3.64
C GLY A 343 -3.55 -22.54 3.23
N PHE A 344 -3.35 -21.33 2.74
CA PHE A 344 -4.47 -20.42 2.47
C PHE A 344 -4.62 -20.16 0.97
N TYR A 345 -4.52 -21.23 0.18
CA TYR A 345 -4.62 -21.14 -1.28
C TYR A 345 -6.04 -20.78 -1.74
N TYR A 346 -6.10 -19.99 -2.81
CA TYR A 346 -7.32 -19.71 -3.54
C TYR A 346 -6.99 -19.63 -5.04
N PRO A 347 -7.77 -20.27 -5.92
CA PRO A 347 -7.47 -20.29 -7.34
C PRO A 347 -7.70 -18.92 -8.01
N ALA A 348 -7.02 -18.68 -9.12
CA ALA A 348 -7.33 -17.57 -9.98
C ALA A 348 -8.78 -17.65 -10.44
N THR A 349 -9.59 -16.70 -9.99
CA THR A 349 -11.04 -16.69 -10.16
C THR A 349 -11.47 -15.58 -11.10
N VAL A 350 -12.34 -15.91 -12.05
CA VAL A 350 -12.91 -14.95 -12.99
C VAL A 350 -14.42 -15.02 -12.91
N LEU A 351 -15.04 -13.90 -12.55
CA LEU A 351 -16.47 -13.72 -12.47
C LEU A 351 -16.92 -12.83 -13.63
N ASP A 352 -17.78 -13.35 -14.48
CA ASP A 352 -18.37 -12.62 -15.59
C ASP A 352 -19.79 -12.16 -15.28
N HIS A 353 -20.27 -11.10 -15.91
CA HIS A 353 -21.56 -10.45 -15.65
C HIS A 353 -21.77 -10.05 -14.19
N VAL A 354 -20.72 -9.52 -13.56
CA VAL A 354 -20.86 -8.96 -12.21
C VAL A 354 -21.69 -7.68 -12.26
N SER A 355 -22.72 -7.62 -11.44
CA SER A 355 -23.70 -6.54 -11.39
C SER A 355 -23.76 -5.86 -10.01
N PRO A 356 -24.43 -4.71 -9.88
CA PRO A 356 -24.62 -4.04 -8.59
C PRO A 356 -25.34 -4.87 -7.52
N ALA A 357 -25.95 -5.99 -7.86
CA ALA A 357 -26.53 -6.93 -6.89
C ALA A 357 -25.47 -7.72 -6.11
N CYS A 358 -24.25 -7.81 -6.63
CA CYS A 358 -23.16 -8.60 -6.06
C CYS A 358 -22.37 -7.78 -5.03
N ARG A 359 -22.00 -8.38 -3.90
CA ARG A 359 -21.14 -7.73 -2.89
C ARG A 359 -19.78 -7.30 -3.47
N ILE A 360 -19.16 -8.15 -4.30
CA ILE A 360 -17.85 -7.89 -4.91
C ILE A 360 -17.83 -6.66 -5.83
N TYR A 361 -19.00 -6.18 -6.28
CA TYR A 361 -19.13 -4.94 -7.05
C TYR A 361 -18.83 -3.71 -6.19
N HIS A 362 -19.29 -3.71 -4.94
CA HIS A 362 -19.21 -2.58 -4.00
C HIS A 362 -18.04 -2.69 -3.01
N GLU A 363 -17.63 -3.91 -2.69
CA GLU A 363 -16.56 -4.19 -1.74
C GLU A 363 -15.21 -4.35 -2.45
N GLU A 364 -14.12 -4.19 -1.73
CA GLU A 364 -12.79 -4.49 -2.24
C GLU A 364 -12.55 -6.00 -2.27
N ALA A 365 -12.29 -6.57 -3.45
CA ALA A 365 -11.81 -7.94 -3.60
C ALA A 365 -10.29 -7.99 -3.36
N PHE A 366 -9.87 -8.40 -2.16
CA PHE A 366 -8.46 -8.43 -1.77
C PHE A 366 -7.90 -9.86 -1.85
N GLY A 367 -7.78 -10.37 -3.09
CA GLY A 367 -7.35 -11.72 -3.42
C GLY A 367 -7.53 -12.00 -4.92
N PRO A 368 -7.21 -13.21 -5.44
CA PRO A 368 -7.09 -13.49 -6.86
C PRO A 368 -8.45 -13.69 -7.55
N ALA A 369 -9.33 -12.69 -7.49
CA ALA A 369 -10.64 -12.70 -8.17
C ALA A 369 -10.80 -11.45 -9.04
N ALA A 370 -11.05 -11.64 -10.33
CA ALA A 370 -11.36 -10.61 -11.31
C ALA A 370 -12.87 -10.53 -11.55
N SER A 371 -13.42 -9.31 -11.58
CA SER A 371 -14.81 -9.05 -11.93
C SER A 371 -14.90 -8.45 -13.32
N ILE A 372 -15.61 -9.11 -14.25
CA ILE A 372 -15.91 -8.58 -15.57
C ILE A 372 -17.28 -7.90 -15.54
N LEU A 373 -17.30 -6.64 -15.93
CA LEU A 373 -18.51 -5.81 -16.05
C LEU A 373 -18.72 -5.46 -17.52
N HIS A 374 -19.93 -5.58 -17.99
CA HIS A 374 -20.29 -5.26 -19.36
C HIS A 374 -20.92 -3.86 -19.40
N ALA A 375 -20.27 -2.93 -20.09
CA ALA A 375 -20.81 -1.60 -20.35
C ALA A 375 -21.65 -1.61 -21.62
N GLU A 376 -22.66 -0.77 -21.70
CA GLU A 376 -23.46 -0.59 -22.92
C GLU A 376 -22.70 0.20 -24.01
N ASN A 377 -21.82 1.08 -23.59
CA ASN A 377 -20.97 1.94 -24.43
C ASN A 377 -19.87 2.61 -23.57
N GLU A 378 -19.03 3.47 -24.20
CA GLU A 378 -17.92 4.16 -23.51
C GLU A 378 -18.40 5.10 -22.37
N ALA A 379 -19.54 5.78 -22.54
CA ALA A 379 -20.08 6.64 -21.49
C ALA A 379 -20.55 5.81 -20.28
N ASP A 380 -21.17 4.68 -20.54
CA ASP A 380 -21.56 3.73 -19.49
C ASP A 380 -20.33 3.09 -18.81
N ALA A 381 -19.26 2.83 -19.56
CA ALA A 381 -18.01 2.33 -18.98
C ALA A 381 -17.43 3.32 -17.95
N VAL A 382 -17.46 4.63 -18.23
CA VAL A 382 -17.04 5.67 -17.27
C VAL A 382 -17.99 5.73 -16.08
N ARG A 383 -19.32 5.64 -16.32
CA ARG A 383 -20.32 5.58 -15.23
C ARG A 383 -20.04 4.39 -14.31
N LEU A 384 -19.84 3.19 -14.85
CA LEU A 384 -19.50 1.99 -14.09
C LEU A 384 -18.17 2.15 -13.37
N ALA A 385 -17.16 2.79 -13.99
CA ALA A 385 -15.88 3.06 -13.35
C ALA A 385 -16.04 3.89 -12.07
N ASN A 386 -16.91 4.90 -12.10
CA ASN A 386 -17.15 5.81 -10.99
C ASN A 386 -18.18 5.29 -9.96
N ASP A 387 -18.96 4.26 -10.32
CA ASP A 387 -19.97 3.63 -9.44
C ASP A 387 -19.29 2.73 -8.38
N THR A 388 -18.55 3.37 -7.52
CA THR A 388 -17.82 2.75 -6.41
C THR A 388 -17.52 3.80 -5.33
N PRO A 389 -17.49 3.41 -4.04
CA PRO A 389 -17.03 4.32 -3.00
C PRO A 389 -15.54 4.61 -3.07
N PHE A 390 -14.76 3.85 -3.83
CA PHE A 390 -13.31 3.95 -3.93
C PHE A 390 -12.86 4.87 -5.08
N GLY A 391 -11.61 5.31 -5.03
CA GLY A 391 -11.00 6.15 -6.05
C GLY A 391 -9.47 6.17 -5.94
N LEU A 392 -8.82 4.98 -5.88
CA LEU A 392 -7.36 4.91 -5.76
C LEU A 392 -6.68 5.04 -7.12
N GLY A 393 -7.01 4.17 -8.06
CA GLY A 393 -6.43 4.16 -9.38
C GLY A 393 -7.41 3.61 -10.43
N ALA A 394 -7.10 3.84 -11.70
CA ALA A 394 -7.84 3.33 -12.84
C ALA A 394 -6.92 3.14 -14.05
N ALA A 395 -7.37 2.39 -15.04
CA ALA A 395 -6.69 2.28 -16.33
C ALA A 395 -7.69 2.34 -17.50
N VAL A 396 -7.21 2.82 -18.65
CA VAL A 396 -7.99 2.86 -19.91
C VAL A 396 -7.12 2.28 -21.03
N TYR A 397 -7.63 1.30 -21.74
CA TYR A 397 -6.98 0.69 -22.89
C TYR A 397 -7.68 1.11 -24.19
N SER A 398 -6.93 1.81 -25.06
CA SER A 398 -7.37 2.31 -26.37
C SER A 398 -6.17 2.71 -27.23
N GLN A 399 -6.24 2.50 -28.52
CA GLN A 399 -5.25 3.01 -29.47
C GLN A 399 -5.49 4.50 -29.82
N ASP A 400 -6.70 5.02 -29.62
CA ASP A 400 -7.02 6.44 -29.75
C ASP A 400 -6.68 7.17 -28.44
N LEU A 401 -5.42 7.63 -28.33
CA LEU A 401 -4.91 8.32 -27.13
C LEU A 401 -5.72 9.58 -26.76
N PRO A 402 -6.09 10.48 -27.70
CA PRO A 402 -6.94 11.63 -27.36
C PRO A 402 -8.29 11.24 -26.74
N ARG A 403 -8.89 10.14 -27.20
CA ARG A 403 -10.12 9.59 -26.62
C ARG A 403 -9.87 9.04 -25.23
N ALA A 404 -8.82 8.22 -25.05
CA ALA A 404 -8.46 7.67 -23.75
C ALA A 404 -8.18 8.77 -22.73
N GLU A 405 -7.50 9.86 -23.11
CA GLU A 405 -7.22 11.02 -22.25
C GLU A 405 -8.52 11.76 -21.84
N ARG A 406 -9.49 11.90 -22.73
CA ARG A 406 -10.78 12.49 -22.37
C ARG A 406 -11.51 11.65 -21.33
N LEU A 407 -11.63 10.34 -21.56
CA LEU A 407 -12.30 9.43 -20.62
C LEU A 407 -11.55 9.35 -19.28
N ALA A 408 -10.21 9.37 -19.31
CA ALA A 408 -9.39 9.36 -18.10
C ALA A 408 -9.66 10.58 -17.19
N ARG A 409 -9.99 11.75 -17.76
CA ARG A 409 -10.34 12.96 -16.98
C ARG A 409 -11.67 12.84 -16.25
N ASP A 410 -12.58 12.01 -16.78
CA ASP A 410 -13.90 11.80 -16.21
C ASP A 410 -13.94 10.69 -15.15
N ILE A 411 -12.80 9.97 -14.95
CA ILE A 411 -12.68 8.93 -13.94
C ILE A 411 -12.24 9.53 -12.60
N GLU A 412 -13.01 9.28 -11.55
CA GLU A 412 -12.80 9.78 -10.19
C GLU A 412 -11.79 8.91 -9.42
N ALA A 413 -10.52 9.00 -9.78
CA ALA A 413 -9.42 8.27 -9.15
C ALA A 413 -8.21 9.17 -8.89
N GLY A 414 -7.37 8.79 -7.95
CA GLY A 414 -6.13 9.50 -7.65
C GLY A 414 -5.09 9.37 -8.75
N SER A 415 -5.17 8.31 -9.57
CA SER A 415 -4.31 8.13 -10.74
C SER A 415 -5.06 7.37 -11.84
N VAL A 416 -4.83 7.74 -13.10
CA VAL A 416 -5.35 7.02 -14.27
C VAL A 416 -4.21 6.73 -15.24
N PHE A 417 -4.10 5.48 -15.67
CA PHE A 417 -3.08 5.01 -16.59
C PHE A 417 -3.70 4.70 -17.96
N ILE A 418 -2.99 5.00 -19.03
CA ILE A 418 -3.43 4.70 -20.39
C ILE A 418 -2.52 3.62 -20.97
N ASN A 419 -3.13 2.55 -21.47
CA ASN A 419 -2.46 1.38 -22.06
C ASN A 419 -1.42 0.73 -21.13
N ARG A 420 -1.66 0.81 -19.84
CA ARG A 420 -0.82 0.22 -18.80
C ARG A 420 -1.65 -0.03 -17.54
N HIS A 421 -1.30 -1.06 -16.77
CA HIS A 421 -1.90 -1.27 -15.46
C HIS A 421 -1.46 -0.21 -14.44
N THR A 422 -2.28 0.00 -13.42
CA THR A 422 -1.97 0.89 -12.30
C THR A 422 -0.72 0.42 -11.55
N SER A 423 0.23 1.32 -11.36
CA SER A 423 1.47 1.05 -10.63
C SER A 423 1.93 2.31 -9.88
N SER A 424 2.78 2.16 -8.89
CA SER A 424 3.40 3.33 -8.24
C SER A 424 4.79 3.59 -8.85
N ASP A 425 4.99 4.81 -9.35
CA ASP A 425 6.28 5.34 -9.80
C ASP A 425 6.78 6.34 -8.76
N LEU A 426 8.07 6.29 -8.42
CA LEU A 426 8.66 7.17 -7.40
C LEU A 426 8.52 8.66 -7.71
N ARG A 427 8.44 9.00 -9.00
CA ARG A 427 8.38 10.37 -9.52
C ARG A 427 6.96 10.94 -9.58
N LEU A 428 5.94 10.08 -9.43
CA LEU A 428 4.53 10.47 -9.52
C LEU A 428 3.86 10.35 -8.17
N PRO A 429 2.94 11.26 -7.81
CA PRO A 429 2.21 11.16 -6.56
C PRO A 429 1.33 9.91 -6.56
N PHE A 430 1.31 9.21 -5.43
CA PHE A 430 0.47 8.05 -5.20
C PHE A 430 -0.54 8.36 -4.09
N GLY A 431 -1.81 8.06 -4.33
CA GLY A 431 -2.88 8.26 -3.34
C GLY A 431 -4.25 8.32 -3.98
N GLY A 432 -5.26 8.14 -3.14
CA GLY A 432 -6.65 8.05 -3.55
C GLY A 432 -7.46 9.33 -3.34
N VAL A 433 -8.71 9.25 -3.79
CA VAL A 433 -9.82 10.15 -3.48
C VAL A 433 -10.99 9.31 -2.95
N LYS A 434 -12.10 9.94 -2.57
CA LYS A 434 -13.28 9.26 -2.03
C LYS A 434 -12.90 8.41 -0.80
N ALA A 435 -13.42 7.18 -0.68
CA ALA A 435 -13.12 6.28 0.43
C ALA A 435 -11.75 5.58 0.34
N SER A 436 -10.95 5.87 -0.70
CA SER A 436 -9.57 5.43 -0.81
C SER A 436 -8.57 6.30 -0.05
N GLY A 437 -9.02 7.38 0.58
CA GLY A 437 -8.21 8.19 1.47
C GLY A 437 -7.89 9.58 0.95
N TYR A 438 -6.88 10.20 1.54
CA TYR A 438 -6.41 11.54 1.22
C TYR A 438 -4.94 11.72 1.61
N GLY A 439 -4.32 12.81 1.13
CA GLY A 439 -2.88 12.99 1.12
C GLY A 439 -2.25 12.28 -0.07
N ARG A 440 -0.95 12.40 -0.19
CA ARG A 440 -0.17 11.73 -1.24
C ARG A 440 1.11 11.15 -0.66
N GLU A 441 1.54 10.06 -1.23
CA GLU A 441 2.87 9.51 -1.01
C GLU A 441 3.65 9.56 -2.33
N LEU A 442 4.95 9.36 -2.28
CA LEU A 442 5.89 9.45 -3.39
C LEU A 442 6.01 10.87 -3.99
N SER A 443 6.93 11.05 -4.92
CA SER A 443 7.28 12.33 -5.55
C SER A 443 7.57 13.47 -4.56
N GLU A 444 7.56 14.69 -5.02
CA GLU A 444 7.65 15.88 -4.16
C GLU A 444 6.45 16.03 -3.21
N PHE A 445 5.26 15.60 -3.65
CA PHE A 445 4.03 15.69 -2.86
C PHE A 445 4.13 14.87 -1.57
N GLY A 446 4.67 13.64 -1.65
CA GLY A 446 4.88 12.80 -0.47
C GLY A 446 5.92 13.37 0.51
N LEU A 447 6.91 14.11 0.00
CA LEU A 447 7.88 14.79 0.86
C LEU A 447 7.22 15.91 1.68
N TYR A 448 6.32 16.68 1.04
CA TYR A 448 5.65 17.81 1.69
C TYR A 448 4.53 17.40 2.66
N GLU A 449 4.11 16.15 2.67
CA GLU A 449 3.04 15.71 3.59
C GLU A 449 3.45 15.83 5.06
N PHE A 450 4.72 15.64 5.40
CA PHE A 450 5.20 15.68 6.78
C PHE A 450 6.13 16.86 7.06
N VAL A 451 5.84 18.03 6.43
CA VAL A 451 6.52 19.29 6.73
C VAL A 451 5.54 20.36 7.18
N ASN A 452 6.04 21.25 8.00
CA ASN A 452 5.44 22.56 8.29
C ASN A 452 5.99 23.57 7.28
N VAL A 453 5.14 24.06 6.38
CA VAL A 453 5.48 25.15 5.46
C VAL A 453 5.36 26.45 6.26
N LYS A 454 6.50 26.98 6.73
CA LYS A 454 6.57 28.12 7.64
C LYS A 454 6.90 29.40 6.89
N THR A 455 6.02 30.36 6.97
CA THR A 455 6.26 31.69 6.42
C THR A 455 7.25 32.48 7.29
N PHE A 456 8.19 33.16 6.66
CA PHE A 456 8.95 34.25 7.28
C PHE A 456 8.70 35.54 6.53
N TRP A 457 8.67 36.64 7.28
CA TRP A 457 8.43 37.98 6.76
C TRP A 457 9.23 39.00 7.60
N GLN A 458 10.10 39.77 6.94
CA GLN A 458 10.96 40.73 7.60
C GLN A 458 10.65 42.11 7.02
N ARG A 459 10.45 43.08 7.91
CA ARG A 459 10.19 44.47 7.55
C ARG A 459 11.47 45.14 7.03
#